data_5fa32993c1bcfa6539807fe6c363ac78
#
_entry.id   5fa32993c1bcfa6539807fe6c363ac78
#
_cell.length_a   1.000
_cell.length_b   1.000
_cell.length_c   1.000
_cell.angle_alpha   90.00
_cell.angle_beta   90.00
_cell.angle_gamma   90.00
#
_symmetry.space_group_name_H-M   'P 1'
#
loop_
_entity.id
_entity.type
_entity.pdbx_description
1 polymer ?
#
loop_
_entity_poly.entity_id
_entity_poly.type
_entity_poly.pdbx_seq_one_letter_code
_entity_poly.pdbx_strand_id
1 'polypeptide(L)'
;MPTPKWDGRRWRIQARHEGRRFSFSSSVPGAKGRRECQRKYDNWYYGEATGEKTVSRVASEYLEDLKSRCGEDSPSIRHNEGYIRLYIVPMSGDKKICKMTLRDWQGIINEATGQKKALSEKTLKNLRSIIMAIIKFGYEDYQCEMPRGKLYIPKGHSKKEKEILQKGDVRRLFEPSDLFFHPMFCFLALTGLRPGEALGLKVDDIKGDRIEIKRSINDQNNITEGKNENSRRIIPIGSLAKSILDETIARNERLNLRTEWVFCSPDGSHGCQSTMRNHWRKLKEERDIPGTVYSLRHTFISMMKNVMPEQMVKDIVGHSVNMTTFETYGHILDGEEKQAAEIIDLTFSQNVTQMSPNQK
;
A
#
# COMPACT_ATOMS: atom_id res chain seq x y z
N MET A 1 -17.11 -32.20 29.64
CA MET A 1 -17.37 -31.43 28.42
C MET A 1 -18.06 -32.34 27.40
N PRO A 2 -19.05 -31.89 26.64
CA PRO A 2 -19.67 -32.69 25.63
C PRO A 2 -18.68 -33.06 24.52
N THR A 3 -18.74 -34.30 24.04
CA THR A 3 -17.89 -34.83 22.98
C THR A 3 -18.67 -34.96 21.67
N PRO A 4 -18.03 -34.73 20.50
CA PRO A 4 -18.71 -34.91 19.22
C PRO A 4 -19.24 -36.33 19.04
N LYS A 5 -20.49 -36.47 18.60
CA LYS A 5 -21.11 -37.71 18.18
C LYS A 5 -21.35 -37.70 16.68
N TRP A 6 -21.08 -38.84 16.01
CA TRP A 6 -21.35 -39.00 14.60
C TRP A 6 -22.82 -39.43 14.40
N ASP A 7 -23.59 -38.69 13.58
CA ASP A 7 -25.01 -38.94 13.32
C ASP A 7 -25.27 -39.69 12.00
N GLY A 8 -24.22 -40.23 11.39
CA GLY A 8 -24.28 -40.90 10.08
C GLY A 8 -23.89 -39.97 8.90
N ARG A 9 -23.96 -38.65 9.08
CA ARG A 9 -23.63 -37.65 8.04
C ARG A 9 -22.62 -36.64 8.50
N ARG A 10 -22.58 -36.32 9.81
CA ARG A 10 -21.70 -35.30 10.37
C ARG A 10 -21.42 -35.53 11.84
N TRP A 11 -20.30 -35.02 12.30
CA TRP A 11 -20.02 -34.90 13.74
C TRP A 11 -20.86 -33.77 14.32
N ARG A 12 -21.44 -33.95 15.48
CA ARG A 12 -22.29 -32.96 16.13
C ARG A 12 -22.06 -32.90 17.63
N ILE A 13 -22.03 -31.67 18.17
CA ILE A 13 -22.12 -31.32 19.57
C ILE A 13 -23.34 -30.41 19.76
N GLN A 14 -24.14 -30.68 20.78
CA GLN A 14 -25.21 -29.80 21.24
C GLN A 14 -24.89 -29.30 22.64
N ALA A 15 -25.05 -28.02 22.89
CA ALA A 15 -24.85 -27.38 24.20
C ALA A 15 -26.01 -26.43 24.51
N ARG A 16 -26.21 -26.15 25.80
CA ARG A 16 -27.13 -25.11 26.29
C ARG A 16 -26.34 -24.12 27.13
N HIS A 17 -26.60 -22.82 26.93
CA HIS A 17 -26.06 -21.76 27.73
C HIS A 17 -27.10 -20.67 27.84
N GLU A 18 -27.35 -20.14 29.03
CA GLU A 18 -28.35 -19.12 29.33
C GLU A 18 -29.74 -19.40 28.68
N GLY A 19 -30.19 -20.64 28.76
CA GLY A 19 -31.48 -21.05 28.20
C GLY A 19 -31.50 -21.23 26.66
N ARG A 20 -30.49 -20.86 25.94
CA ARG A 20 -30.36 -21.03 24.47
C ARG A 20 -29.66 -22.32 24.10
N ARG A 21 -30.06 -22.90 22.98
CA ARG A 21 -29.48 -24.15 22.45
C ARG A 21 -28.53 -23.82 21.30
N PHE A 22 -27.30 -24.32 21.38
CA PHE A 22 -26.24 -24.17 20.37
C PHE A 22 -25.91 -25.54 19.77
N SER A 23 -25.59 -25.59 18.48
CA SER A 23 -25.21 -26.80 17.76
C SER A 23 -23.97 -26.56 16.89
N PHE A 24 -22.98 -27.42 17.08
CA PHE A 24 -21.71 -27.39 16.35
C PHE A 24 -21.58 -28.63 15.51
N SER A 25 -21.12 -28.52 14.26
CA SER A 25 -21.00 -29.68 13.38
C SER A 25 -19.83 -29.59 12.41
N SER A 26 -19.37 -30.79 11.95
CA SER A 26 -18.44 -30.97 10.84
C SER A 26 -18.89 -32.11 9.97
N SER A 27 -18.97 -31.90 8.66
CA SER A 27 -19.31 -32.95 7.67
C SER A 27 -18.10 -33.81 7.27
N VAL A 28 -16.89 -33.47 7.72
CA VAL A 28 -15.67 -34.22 7.43
C VAL A 28 -15.71 -35.55 8.22
N PRO A 29 -15.62 -36.73 7.58
CA PRO A 29 -15.63 -37.99 8.29
C PRO A 29 -14.33 -38.24 9.06
N GLY A 30 -14.38 -39.18 10.03
CA GLY A 30 -13.22 -39.65 10.78
C GLY A 30 -12.66 -38.66 11.81
N ALA A 31 -11.43 -38.91 12.26
CA ALA A 31 -10.81 -38.19 13.36
C ALA A 31 -10.58 -36.68 13.08
N LYS A 32 -10.42 -36.29 11.82
CA LYS A 32 -10.27 -34.91 11.41
C LYS A 32 -11.55 -34.09 11.65
N GLY A 33 -12.70 -34.61 11.21
CA GLY A 33 -13.99 -33.95 11.42
C GLY A 33 -14.42 -33.93 12.88
N ARG A 34 -14.10 -35.01 13.63
CA ARG A 34 -14.32 -35.03 15.09
C ARG A 34 -13.57 -33.92 15.78
N ARG A 35 -12.28 -33.71 15.44
CA ARG A 35 -11.45 -32.61 15.98
C ARG A 35 -11.97 -31.22 15.57
N GLU A 36 -12.42 -31.09 14.34
CA GLU A 36 -12.99 -29.81 13.86
C GLU A 36 -14.28 -29.45 14.61
N CYS A 37 -15.19 -30.42 14.80
CA CYS A 37 -16.43 -30.23 15.56
C CYS A 37 -16.14 -29.88 17.02
N GLN A 38 -15.19 -30.55 17.67
CA GLN A 38 -14.77 -30.26 19.03
C GLN A 38 -14.20 -28.84 19.13
N ARG A 39 -13.30 -28.45 18.20
CA ARG A 39 -12.72 -27.11 18.17
C ARG A 39 -13.78 -26.02 18.05
N LYS A 40 -14.82 -26.21 17.20
CA LYS A 40 -15.92 -25.24 17.08
C LYS A 40 -16.67 -25.07 18.40
N TYR A 41 -16.93 -26.17 19.11
CA TYR A 41 -17.55 -26.14 20.43
C TYR A 41 -16.63 -25.47 21.47
N ASP A 42 -15.36 -25.83 21.51
CA ASP A 42 -14.40 -25.32 22.48
C ASP A 42 -14.22 -23.79 22.30
N ASN A 43 -14.12 -23.32 21.07
CA ASN A 43 -14.03 -21.89 20.77
C ASN A 43 -15.26 -21.11 21.25
N TRP A 44 -16.45 -21.66 21.04
CA TRP A 44 -17.67 -21.05 21.57
C TRP A 44 -17.72 -21.13 23.09
N TYR A 45 -17.47 -22.32 23.67
CA TYR A 45 -17.57 -22.54 25.10
C TYR A 45 -16.61 -21.64 25.89
N TYR A 46 -15.36 -21.56 25.45
CA TYR A 46 -14.37 -20.71 26.08
C TYR A 46 -14.53 -19.22 25.74
N GLY A 47 -15.13 -18.88 24.61
CA GLY A 47 -15.41 -17.51 24.21
C GLY A 47 -16.65 -16.90 24.87
N GLU A 48 -17.80 -17.59 24.75
CA GLU A 48 -19.09 -17.04 25.23
C GLU A 48 -19.49 -17.55 26.62
N ALA A 49 -19.29 -18.86 26.89
CA ALA A 49 -19.77 -19.47 28.11
C ALA A 49 -18.91 -19.18 29.35
N THR A 50 -17.60 -18.93 29.18
CA THR A 50 -16.68 -18.63 30.29
C THR A 50 -16.26 -17.18 30.38
N GLY A 51 -16.69 -16.34 29.45
CA GLY A 51 -16.22 -14.94 29.34
C GLY A 51 -14.77 -14.79 28.89
N GLU A 52 -14.02 -15.90 28.69
CA GLU A 52 -12.62 -15.88 28.26
C GLU A 52 -12.52 -15.83 26.73
N LYS A 53 -12.17 -14.71 26.21
CA LYS A 53 -12.05 -14.47 24.76
C LYS A 53 -10.79 -15.10 24.18
N THR A 54 -10.91 -15.71 22.99
CA THR A 54 -9.75 -16.18 22.20
C THR A 54 -9.11 -15.04 21.44
N VAL A 55 -7.83 -15.19 21.08
CA VAL A 55 -7.11 -14.21 20.25
C VAL A 55 -7.84 -13.97 18.92
N SER A 56 -8.38 -15.00 18.28
CA SER A 56 -9.16 -14.87 17.04
C SER A 56 -10.39 -13.99 17.22
N ARG A 57 -11.12 -14.15 18.34
CA ARG A 57 -12.31 -13.35 18.62
C ARG A 57 -11.96 -11.91 18.88
N VAL A 58 -10.98 -11.66 19.75
CA VAL A 58 -10.52 -10.29 20.07
C VAL A 58 -9.94 -9.59 18.84
N ALA A 59 -9.19 -10.30 17.99
CA ALA A 59 -8.69 -9.74 16.73
C ALA A 59 -9.81 -9.36 15.75
N SER A 60 -10.91 -10.13 15.72
CA SER A 60 -12.08 -9.78 14.91
C SER A 60 -12.81 -8.57 15.47
N GLU A 61 -12.99 -8.48 16.78
CA GLU A 61 -13.61 -7.32 17.43
C GLU A 61 -12.75 -6.06 17.30
N TYR A 62 -11.43 -6.18 17.39
CA TYR A 62 -10.49 -5.11 17.06
C TYR A 62 -10.64 -4.61 15.61
N LEU A 63 -10.84 -5.52 14.64
CA LEU A 63 -11.07 -5.13 13.25
C LEU A 63 -12.41 -4.39 13.07
N GLU A 64 -13.47 -4.82 13.76
CA GLU A 64 -14.76 -4.12 13.73
C GLU A 64 -14.67 -2.72 14.37
N ASP A 65 -13.97 -2.59 15.50
CA ASP A 65 -13.68 -1.30 16.10
C ASP A 65 -12.84 -0.40 15.15
N LEU A 66 -11.84 -0.97 14.49
CA LEU A 66 -11.04 -0.25 13.51
C LEU A 66 -11.89 0.24 12.32
N LYS A 67 -12.85 -0.57 11.83
CA LYS A 67 -13.81 -0.19 10.78
C LYS A 67 -14.68 0.97 11.23
N SER A 68 -15.19 0.94 12.45
CA SER A 68 -16.03 2.02 12.98
C SER A 68 -15.27 3.36 13.06
N ARG A 69 -13.97 3.32 13.35
CA ARG A 69 -13.11 4.52 13.47
C ARG A 69 -12.59 5.06 12.14
N CYS A 70 -12.28 4.17 11.19
CA CYS A 70 -11.57 4.53 9.95
C CYS A 70 -12.44 4.44 8.69
N GLY A 71 -13.68 3.94 8.80
CA GLY A 71 -14.54 3.59 7.66
C GLY A 71 -14.20 2.22 7.06
N GLU A 72 -15.20 1.52 6.54
CA GLU A 72 -15.07 0.13 6.05
C GLU A 72 -14.04 -0.05 4.94
N ASP A 73 -13.90 0.93 4.05
CA ASP A 73 -13.00 0.89 2.89
C ASP A 73 -11.56 1.33 3.18
N SER A 74 -11.22 1.59 4.45
CA SER A 74 -9.88 2.05 4.80
C SER A 74 -8.81 1.01 4.44
N PRO A 75 -7.74 1.41 3.73
CA PRO A 75 -6.61 0.52 3.44
C PRO A 75 -5.97 -0.10 4.69
N SER A 76 -6.08 0.59 5.83
CA SER A 76 -5.58 0.12 7.11
C SER A 76 -6.27 -1.16 7.56
N ILE A 77 -7.58 -1.31 7.32
CA ILE A 77 -8.34 -2.50 7.70
C ILE A 77 -7.82 -3.72 6.97
N ARG A 78 -7.72 -3.67 5.64
CA ARG A 78 -7.20 -4.80 4.83
C ARG A 78 -5.77 -5.15 5.21
N HIS A 79 -4.97 -4.15 5.51
CA HIS A 79 -3.60 -4.36 5.97
C HIS A 79 -3.58 -5.15 7.28
N ASN A 80 -4.35 -4.72 8.29
CA ASN A 80 -4.45 -5.41 9.56
C ASN A 80 -5.06 -6.81 9.39
N GLU A 81 -6.17 -6.94 8.65
CA GLU A 81 -6.81 -8.22 8.35
C GLU A 81 -5.85 -9.23 7.71
N GLY A 82 -5.04 -8.76 6.73
CA GLY A 82 -4.02 -9.60 6.09
C GLY A 82 -3.01 -10.16 7.09
N TYR A 83 -2.48 -9.33 7.99
CA TYR A 83 -1.53 -9.79 9.02
C TYR A 83 -2.18 -10.71 10.05
N ILE A 84 -3.38 -10.37 10.50
CA ILE A 84 -4.14 -11.20 11.45
C ILE A 84 -4.38 -12.58 10.85
N ARG A 85 -4.87 -12.66 9.62
CA ARG A 85 -5.18 -13.90 8.92
C ARG A 85 -3.94 -14.74 8.60
N LEU A 86 -2.85 -14.12 8.19
CA LEU A 86 -1.66 -14.85 7.73
C LEU A 86 -0.71 -15.24 8.85
N TYR A 87 -0.63 -14.46 9.94
CA TYR A 87 0.39 -14.67 10.96
C TYR A 87 -0.17 -14.87 12.36
N ILE A 88 -1.22 -14.16 12.76
CA ILE A 88 -1.67 -14.17 14.17
C ILE A 88 -2.61 -15.34 14.44
N VAL A 89 -3.69 -15.43 13.67
CA VAL A 89 -4.73 -16.46 13.86
C VAL A 89 -4.20 -17.88 13.66
N PRO A 90 -3.37 -18.20 12.66
CA PRO A 90 -2.87 -19.57 12.49
C PRO A 90 -2.05 -20.08 13.68
N MET A 91 -1.38 -19.19 14.40
CA MET A 91 -0.46 -19.56 15.48
C MET A 91 -1.06 -19.44 16.88
N SER A 92 -2.04 -18.56 17.05
CA SER A 92 -2.56 -18.23 18.40
C SER A 92 -4.07 -18.02 18.45
N GLY A 93 -4.78 -18.16 17.34
CA GLY A 93 -6.21 -17.83 17.25
C GLY A 93 -7.08 -18.55 18.27
N ASP A 94 -6.77 -19.79 18.61
CA ASP A 94 -7.51 -20.61 19.57
C ASP A 94 -7.04 -20.39 21.04
N LYS A 95 -5.94 -19.66 21.26
CA LYS A 95 -5.45 -19.36 22.61
C LYS A 95 -6.29 -18.26 23.27
N LYS A 96 -6.46 -18.35 24.58
CA LYS A 96 -7.10 -17.32 25.39
C LYS A 96 -6.20 -16.09 25.49
N ILE A 97 -6.71 -14.92 25.10
CA ILE A 97 -5.88 -13.70 25.04
C ILE A 97 -5.28 -13.33 26.41
N CYS A 98 -6.07 -13.42 27.49
CA CYS A 98 -5.61 -13.09 28.84
C CYS A 98 -4.58 -14.10 29.40
N LYS A 99 -4.36 -15.25 28.72
CA LYS A 99 -3.33 -16.23 29.08
C LYS A 99 -2.10 -16.17 28.18
N MET A 100 -2.11 -15.30 27.17
CA MET A 100 -0.99 -15.09 26.29
C MET A 100 0.14 -14.36 27.00
N THR A 101 1.30 -15.00 27.06
CA THR A 101 2.52 -14.40 27.60
C THR A 101 3.26 -13.59 26.53
N LEU A 102 4.21 -12.74 26.95
CA LEU A 102 5.09 -12.04 26.00
C LEU A 102 5.85 -13.02 25.09
N ARG A 103 6.23 -14.21 25.63
CA ARG A 103 6.90 -15.26 24.85
C ARG A 103 5.99 -15.83 23.76
N ASP A 104 4.69 -16.00 24.02
CA ASP A 104 3.74 -16.48 23.01
C ASP A 104 3.62 -15.46 21.86
N TRP A 105 3.46 -14.18 22.19
CA TRP A 105 3.42 -13.10 21.20
C TRP A 105 4.73 -12.96 20.40
N GLN A 106 5.88 -13.09 21.08
CA GLN A 106 7.19 -13.10 20.42
C GLN A 106 7.33 -14.30 19.48
N GLY A 107 6.78 -15.45 19.86
CA GLY A 107 6.75 -16.67 19.04
C GLY A 107 6.15 -16.44 17.66
N ILE A 108 5.08 -15.62 17.55
CA ILE A 108 4.46 -15.28 16.27
C ILE A 108 5.45 -14.54 15.35
N ILE A 109 6.20 -13.57 15.90
CA ILE A 109 7.19 -12.82 15.14
C ILE A 109 8.34 -13.73 14.70
N ASN A 110 8.82 -14.59 15.61
CA ASN A 110 9.93 -15.50 15.33
C ASN A 110 9.57 -16.51 14.23
N GLU A 111 8.36 -17.09 14.26
CA GLU A 111 7.94 -18.04 13.24
C GLU A 111 7.67 -17.36 11.90
N ALA A 112 7.10 -16.14 11.91
CA ALA A 112 6.98 -15.33 10.71
C ALA A 112 8.34 -15.05 10.05
N THR A 113 9.41 -15.03 10.83
CA THR A 113 10.80 -14.86 10.37
C THR A 113 11.37 -16.13 9.74
N GLY A 114 10.98 -17.30 10.24
CA GLY A 114 11.45 -18.63 9.77
C GLY A 114 10.77 -19.16 8.53
N GLN A 115 9.80 -18.44 7.94
CA GLN A 115 9.11 -18.89 6.74
C GLN A 115 10.05 -18.95 5.53
N LYS A 116 9.75 -19.83 4.53
CA LYS A 116 10.54 -20.06 3.31
C LYS A 116 10.94 -18.77 2.57
N LYS A 117 10.18 -17.70 2.70
CA LYS A 117 10.50 -16.38 2.18
C LYS A 117 10.70 -15.43 3.35
N ALA A 118 11.94 -15.02 3.57
CA ALA A 118 12.29 -14.06 4.61
C ALA A 118 11.47 -12.76 4.47
N LEU A 119 10.77 -12.38 5.53
CA LEU A 119 10.02 -11.14 5.58
C LEU A 119 10.96 -9.94 5.73
N SER A 120 10.57 -8.80 5.16
CA SER A 120 11.34 -7.56 5.36
C SER A 120 11.20 -7.07 6.80
N GLU A 121 12.22 -6.34 7.29
CA GLU A 121 12.17 -5.69 8.60
C GLU A 121 10.91 -4.82 8.78
N LYS A 122 10.50 -4.11 7.71
CA LYS A 122 9.26 -3.30 7.72
C LYS A 122 8.02 -4.17 7.92
N THR A 123 7.94 -5.32 7.27
CA THR A 123 6.81 -6.26 7.43
C THR A 123 6.72 -6.75 8.88
N LEU A 124 7.87 -7.10 9.48
CA LEU A 124 7.92 -7.52 10.88
C LEU A 124 7.58 -6.39 11.86
N LYS A 125 8.01 -5.15 11.57
CA LYS A 125 7.60 -3.95 12.35
C LYS A 125 6.08 -3.75 12.31
N ASN A 126 5.47 -3.90 11.14
CA ASN A 126 4.03 -3.82 10.97
C ASN A 126 3.31 -4.93 11.75
N LEU A 127 3.76 -6.19 11.62
CA LEU A 127 3.23 -7.32 12.38
C LEU A 127 3.29 -7.05 13.90
N ARG A 128 4.45 -6.60 14.40
CA ARG A 128 4.61 -6.21 15.81
C ARG A 128 3.62 -5.12 16.22
N SER A 129 3.42 -4.11 15.39
CA SER A 129 2.49 -3.01 15.69
C SER A 129 1.05 -3.50 15.79
N ILE A 130 0.64 -4.42 14.93
CA ILE A 130 -0.71 -5.01 14.95
C ILE A 130 -0.88 -5.92 16.17
N ILE A 131 0.13 -6.74 16.50
CA ILE A 131 0.14 -7.54 17.73
C ILE A 131 -0.05 -6.64 18.95
N MET A 132 0.71 -5.54 19.04
CA MET A 132 0.60 -4.59 20.15
C MET A 132 -0.77 -3.90 20.20
N ALA A 133 -1.38 -3.61 19.06
CA ALA A 133 -2.73 -3.05 19.01
C ALA A 133 -3.79 -4.05 19.54
N ILE A 134 -3.69 -5.33 19.18
CA ILE A 134 -4.59 -6.37 19.68
C ILE A 134 -4.39 -6.60 21.18
N ILE A 135 -3.14 -6.61 21.68
CA ILE A 135 -2.82 -6.70 23.11
C ILE A 135 -3.47 -5.53 23.87
N LYS A 136 -3.29 -4.31 23.34
CA LYS A 136 -3.85 -3.10 23.95
C LYS A 136 -5.38 -3.15 23.97
N PHE A 137 -6.01 -3.55 22.88
CA PHE A 137 -7.46 -3.73 22.79
C PHE A 137 -7.96 -4.78 23.82
N GLY A 138 -7.26 -5.92 23.93
CA GLY A 138 -7.58 -6.94 24.95
C GLY A 138 -7.42 -6.44 26.39
N TYR A 139 -6.43 -5.56 26.65
CA TYR A 139 -6.25 -4.93 27.95
C TYR A 139 -7.39 -3.96 28.27
N GLU A 140 -7.77 -3.09 27.32
CA GLU A 140 -8.79 -2.05 27.52
C GLU A 140 -10.20 -2.65 27.65
N ASP A 141 -10.57 -3.61 26.81
CA ASP A 141 -11.94 -4.12 26.73
C ASP A 141 -12.19 -5.37 27.59
N TYR A 142 -11.16 -6.17 27.88
CA TYR A 142 -11.30 -7.45 28.59
C TYR A 142 -10.49 -7.51 29.88
N GLN A 143 -9.89 -6.40 30.31
CA GLN A 143 -9.09 -6.33 31.54
C GLN A 143 -7.97 -7.38 31.60
N CYS A 144 -7.43 -7.79 30.43
CA CYS A 144 -6.28 -8.66 30.37
C CYS A 144 -5.03 -7.94 30.89
N GLU A 145 -4.12 -8.63 31.58
CA GLU A 145 -2.87 -8.04 31.97
C GLU A 145 -2.00 -7.69 30.76
N MET A 146 -1.43 -6.48 30.76
CA MET A 146 -0.43 -6.11 29.76
C MET A 146 0.84 -6.92 29.98
N PRO A 147 1.33 -7.66 28.97
CA PRO A 147 2.58 -8.39 29.08
C PRO A 147 3.74 -7.44 29.39
N ARG A 148 4.50 -7.75 30.46
CA ARG A 148 5.69 -6.96 30.81
C ARG A 148 6.82 -7.25 29.84
N GLY A 149 7.45 -6.20 29.29
CA GLY A 149 8.57 -6.29 28.37
C GLY A 149 8.27 -5.72 26.98
N LYS A 150 9.16 -5.94 26.03
CA LYS A 150 9.06 -5.43 24.66
C LYS A 150 9.19 -6.57 23.66
N LEU A 151 8.36 -6.58 22.65
CA LEU A 151 8.52 -7.44 21.47
C LEU A 151 9.68 -6.90 20.63
N TYR A 152 10.59 -7.77 20.22
CA TYR A 152 11.74 -7.42 19.39
C TYR A 152 11.63 -8.01 17.99
N ILE A 153 12.35 -7.41 17.05
CA ILE A 153 12.47 -7.91 15.69
C ILE A 153 13.84 -8.57 15.59
N PRO A 154 13.90 -9.85 15.20
CA PRO A 154 15.18 -10.54 15.01
C PRO A 154 16.09 -9.78 14.03
N LYS A 155 17.39 -9.75 14.31
CA LYS A 155 18.38 -9.15 13.41
C LYS A 155 18.60 -10.02 12.17
N GLY A 156 19.09 -9.44 11.09
CA GLY A 156 19.47 -10.19 9.88
C GLY A 156 18.57 -9.96 8.66
N HIS A 157 17.60 -9.02 8.74
CA HIS A 157 16.81 -8.64 7.59
C HIS A 157 17.50 -7.53 6.80
N SER A 158 17.85 -7.82 5.54
CA SER A 158 18.45 -6.82 4.65
C SER A 158 17.43 -5.72 4.37
N LYS A 159 17.83 -4.48 4.56
CA LYS A 159 17.12 -3.31 4.08
C LYS A 159 17.36 -3.29 2.57
N LYS A 160 16.33 -3.59 1.77
CA LYS A 160 16.45 -3.37 0.32
C LYS A 160 16.61 -1.88 0.09
N GLU A 161 17.69 -1.50 -0.55
CA GLU A 161 17.85 -0.13 -1.03
C GLU A 161 16.78 0.17 -2.08
N LYS A 162 16.36 1.43 -2.12
CA LYS A 162 15.40 1.87 -3.11
C LYS A 162 16.11 1.96 -4.45
N GLU A 163 15.67 1.17 -5.41
CA GLU A 163 16.19 1.22 -6.77
C GLU A 163 15.82 2.56 -7.41
N ILE A 164 16.80 3.21 -8.01
CA ILE A 164 16.66 4.43 -8.80
C ILE A 164 17.19 4.16 -10.20
N LEU A 165 16.65 4.85 -11.19
CA LEU A 165 17.13 4.79 -12.56
C LEU A 165 18.41 5.62 -12.68
N GLN A 166 19.44 5.07 -13.31
CA GLN A 166 20.63 5.79 -13.66
C GLN A 166 20.40 6.58 -14.97
N LYS A 167 21.33 7.47 -15.35
CA LYS A 167 21.19 8.28 -16.55
C LYS A 167 20.93 7.46 -17.82
N GLY A 168 21.58 6.30 -17.96
CA GLY A 168 21.37 5.38 -19.08
C GLY A 168 19.96 4.77 -19.09
N ASP A 169 19.42 4.45 -17.90
CA ASP A 169 18.06 3.90 -17.78
C ASP A 169 17.01 4.96 -18.12
N VAL A 170 17.25 6.22 -17.71
CA VAL A 170 16.38 7.35 -18.06
C VAL A 170 16.35 7.54 -19.58
N ARG A 171 17.49 7.43 -20.27
CA ARG A 171 17.50 7.50 -21.74
C ARG A 171 16.65 6.41 -22.34
N ARG A 172 16.84 5.14 -21.93
CA ARG A 172 16.04 4.01 -22.40
C ARG A 172 14.55 4.18 -22.10
N LEU A 173 14.22 4.81 -20.97
CA LEU A 173 12.83 5.12 -20.62
C LEU A 173 12.17 6.03 -21.65
N PHE A 174 12.89 7.03 -22.16
CA PHE A 174 12.36 8.05 -23.10
C PHE A 174 12.42 7.62 -24.57
N GLU A 175 13.01 6.49 -24.91
CA GLU A 175 12.89 5.94 -26.26
C GLU A 175 11.42 5.69 -26.64
N PRO A 176 11.01 5.82 -27.91
CA PRO A 176 9.64 5.58 -28.35
C PRO A 176 9.15 4.17 -28.02
N SER A 177 7.89 4.03 -27.58
CA SER A 177 7.26 2.73 -27.28
C SER A 177 5.78 2.75 -27.61
N ASP A 178 5.27 1.60 -28.10
CA ASP A 178 3.86 1.41 -28.41
C ASP A 178 3.02 1.04 -27.17
N LEU A 179 3.65 0.92 -25.99
CA LEU A 179 2.94 0.61 -24.75
C LEU A 179 2.03 1.78 -24.35
N PHE A 180 0.75 1.51 -24.19
CA PHE A 180 -0.28 2.52 -23.96
C PHE A 180 0.03 3.45 -22.78
N PHE A 181 0.61 2.94 -21.69
CA PHE A 181 0.99 3.71 -20.50
C PHE A 181 2.42 4.29 -20.56
N HIS A 182 3.16 4.10 -21.67
CA HIS A 182 4.53 4.63 -21.78
C HIS A 182 4.61 6.16 -21.55
N PRO A 183 3.73 7.00 -22.14
CA PRO A 183 3.76 8.45 -21.88
C PRO A 183 3.62 8.79 -20.40
N MET A 184 2.80 8.04 -19.65
CA MET A 184 2.66 8.22 -18.21
C MET A 184 3.97 7.95 -17.45
N PHE A 185 4.75 6.95 -17.86
CA PHE A 185 6.03 6.65 -17.19
C PHE A 185 7.05 7.76 -17.42
N CYS A 186 7.13 8.30 -18.63
CA CYS A 186 7.95 9.47 -18.94
C CYS A 186 7.50 10.69 -18.11
N PHE A 187 6.18 10.92 -18.04
CA PHE A 187 5.62 12.02 -17.25
C PHE A 187 5.91 11.88 -15.75
N LEU A 188 5.82 10.67 -15.20
CA LEU A 188 6.18 10.40 -13.79
C LEU A 188 7.66 10.68 -13.49
N ALA A 189 8.56 10.38 -14.44
CA ALA A 189 9.97 10.68 -14.31
C ALA A 189 10.24 12.20 -14.29
N LEU A 190 9.48 12.98 -15.07
CA LEU A 190 9.61 14.44 -15.16
C LEU A 190 8.96 15.22 -14.01
N THR A 191 8.00 14.63 -13.32
CA THR A 191 7.18 15.34 -12.32
C THR A 191 7.35 14.82 -10.91
N GLY A 192 7.89 13.61 -10.75
CA GLY A 192 7.99 12.95 -9.46
C GLY A 192 6.64 12.63 -8.78
N LEU A 193 5.53 12.69 -9.51
CA LEU A 193 4.20 12.34 -8.98
C LEU A 193 4.14 10.90 -8.47
N ARG A 194 3.21 10.65 -7.54
CA ARG A 194 2.83 9.27 -7.22
C ARG A 194 2.06 8.66 -8.39
N PRO A 195 2.24 7.36 -8.69
CA PRO A 195 1.52 6.73 -9.80
C PRO A 195 0.00 6.92 -9.74
N GLY A 196 -0.58 6.84 -8.55
CA GLY A 196 -2.02 7.08 -8.37
C GLY A 196 -2.46 8.52 -8.63
N GLU A 197 -1.60 9.51 -8.37
CA GLU A 197 -1.87 10.91 -8.67
C GLU A 197 -1.90 11.16 -10.18
N ALA A 198 -0.96 10.57 -10.91
CA ALA A 198 -0.95 10.65 -12.38
C ALA A 198 -2.15 9.95 -13.01
N LEU A 199 -2.55 8.76 -12.51
CA LEU A 199 -3.78 8.08 -12.95
C LEU A 199 -5.04 8.91 -12.65
N GLY A 200 -5.01 9.72 -11.60
CA GLY A 200 -6.12 10.60 -11.20
C GLY A 200 -6.12 11.97 -11.89
N LEU A 201 -5.19 12.24 -12.81
CA LEU A 201 -5.09 13.53 -13.49
C LEU A 201 -6.15 13.64 -14.59
N LYS A 202 -6.97 14.70 -14.54
CA LYS A 202 -7.94 15.04 -15.56
C LYS A 202 -7.41 16.15 -16.48
N VAL A 203 -7.96 16.24 -17.67
CA VAL A 203 -7.62 17.30 -18.63
C VAL A 203 -7.86 18.68 -18.00
N ASP A 204 -8.96 18.84 -17.27
CA ASP A 204 -9.31 20.09 -16.60
C ASP A 204 -8.37 20.50 -15.45
N ASP A 205 -7.50 19.62 -15.00
CA ASP A 205 -6.49 19.94 -13.98
C ASP A 205 -5.24 20.59 -14.58
N ILE A 206 -5.12 20.63 -15.91
CA ILE A 206 -4.00 21.29 -16.62
C ILE A 206 -4.33 22.76 -16.79
N LYS A 207 -3.48 23.63 -16.22
CA LYS A 207 -3.65 25.10 -16.25
C LYS A 207 -2.37 25.76 -16.80
N GLY A 208 -2.27 25.75 -18.14
CA GLY A 208 -1.09 26.31 -18.83
C GLY A 208 0.19 25.50 -18.55
N ASP A 209 1.11 26.10 -17.81
CA ASP A 209 2.39 25.52 -17.38
C ASP A 209 2.33 24.85 -15.99
N ARG A 210 1.13 24.58 -15.47
CA ARG A 210 0.89 24.02 -14.14
C ARG A 210 -0.15 22.93 -14.20
N ILE A 211 -0.09 22.00 -13.23
CA ILE A 211 -1.12 21.01 -13.00
C ILE A 211 -1.58 21.03 -11.53
N GLU A 212 -2.87 20.83 -11.32
CA GLU A 212 -3.49 20.77 -10.01
C GLU A 212 -3.67 19.31 -9.60
N ILE A 213 -3.00 18.87 -8.54
CA ILE A 213 -3.18 17.52 -7.99
C ILE A 213 -4.32 17.56 -6.98
N LYS A 214 -5.46 16.96 -7.33
CA LYS A 214 -6.70 16.97 -6.53
C LYS A 214 -7.08 15.61 -6.02
N ARG A 215 -6.68 14.54 -6.70
CA ARG A 215 -7.12 13.16 -6.43
C ARG A 215 -6.04 12.14 -6.75
N SER A 216 -6.27 10.92 -6.28
CA SER A 216 -5.41 9.79 -6.55
C SER A 216 -6.25 8.53 -6.76
N ILE A 217 -5.85 7.64 -7.65
CA ILE A 217 -6.44 6.32 -7.82
C ILE A 217 -5.62 5.32 -7.02
N ASN A 218 -6.26 4.68 -6.04
CA ASN A 218 -5.61 3.72 -5.15
C ASN A 218 -5.47 2.32 -5.79
N ASP A 219 -4.84 1.38 -5.07
CA ASP A 219 -4.63 0.00 -5.53
C ASP A 219 -5.95 -0.79 -5.77
N GLN A 220 -7.06 -0.27 -5.33
CA GLN A 220 -8.40 -0.85 -5.50
C GLN A 220 -9.17 -0.18 -6.63
N ASN A 221 -8.49 0.72 -7.36
CA ASN A 221 -9.05 1.56 -8.39
C ASN A 221 -10.14 2.54 -7.90
N ASN A 222 -10.20 2.81 -6.60
CA ASN A 222 -11.07 3.83 -6.06
C ASN A 222 -10.40 5.20 -6.19
N ILE A 223 -11.19 6.20 -6.57
CA ILE A 223 -10.78 7.60 -6.59
C ILE A 223 -10.78 8.10 -5.14
N THR A 224 -9.65 8.65 -4.71
CA THR A 224 -9.48 9.21 -3.37
C THR A 224 -9.07 10.68 -3.48
N GLU A 225 -9.60 11.52 -2.61
CA GLU A 225 -9.30 12.96 -2.57
C GLU A 225 -8.01 13.29 -1.78
N GLY A 226 -7.06 12.37 -1.73
CA GLY A 226 -5.82 12.57 -0.97
C GLY A 226 -6.04 12.46 0.56
N LYS A 227 -5.07 11.87 1.26
CA LYS A 227 -5.21 11.60 2.71
C LYS A 227 -4.93 12.81 3.61
N ASN A 228 -4.25 13.83 3.10
CA ASN A 228 -3.81 15.01 3.85
C ASN A 228 -3.94 16.26 2.98
N GLU A 229 -4.01 17.44 3.59
CA GLU A 229 -4.01 18.74 2.90
C GLU A 229 -2.83 18.87 1.92
N ASN A 230 -1.66 18.36 2.26
CA ASN A 230 -0.47 18.32 1.40
C ASN A 230 -0.61 17.39 0.16
N SER A 231 -1.71 16.65 0.04
CA SER A 231 -2.02 15.85 -1.15
C SER A 231 -2.62 16.70 -2.27
N ARG A 232 -3.20 17.84 -1.94
CA ARG A 232 -3.69 18.84 -2.90
C ARG A 232 -2.62 19.91 -3.07
N ARG A 233 -2.08 20.01 -4.26
CA ARG A 233 -1.02 20.96 -4.59
C ARG A 233 -1.03 21.30 -6.07
N ILE A 234 -0.44 22.43 -6.38
CA ILE A 234 -0.16 22.86 -7.74
C ILE A 234 1.33 22.60 -7.99
N ILE A 235 1.68 22.00 -9.09
CA ILE A 235 3.06 21.80 -9.49
C ILE A 235 3.32 22.41 -10.86
N PRO A 236 4.47 23.05 -11.04
CA PRO A 236 4.90 23.54 -12.35
C PRO A 236 5.28 22.35 -13.23
N ILE A 237 5.04 22.47 -14.52
CA ILE A 237 5.47 21.49 -15.53
C ILE A 237 6.30 22.18 -16.59
N GLY A 238 7.43 21.59 -16.93
CA GLY A 238 8.28 22.05 -18.01
C GLY A 238 7.71 21.68 -19.38
N SER A 239 8.37 22.16 -20.42
CA SER A 239 7.95 21.98 -21.82
C SER A 239 7.89 20.53 -22.23
N LEU A 240 8.83 19.68 -21.76
CA LEU A 240 8.83 18.24 -22.03
C LEU A 240 7.60 17.53 -21.42
N ALA A 241 7.28 17.83 -20.16
CA ALA A 241 6.12 17.27 -19.51
C ALA A 241 4.82 17.73 -20.18
N LYS A 242 4.76 19.01 -20.58
CA LYS A 242 3.64 19.59 -21.31
C LYS A 242 3.43 18.90 -22.66
N SER A 243 4.48 18.68 -23.46
CA SER A 243 4.41 17.98 -24.73
C SER A 243 3.84 16.58 -24.56
N ILE A 244 4.29 15.83 -23.53
CA ILE A 244 3.75 14.48 -23.23
C ILE A 244 2.25 14.53 -22.92
N LEU A 245 1.79 15.53 -22.16
CA LEU A 245 0.37 15.69 -21.86
C LEU A 245 -0.43 15.97 -23.14
N ASP A 246 0.00 16.93 -23.95
CA ASP A 246 -0.67 17.35 -25.17
C ASP A 246 -0.73 16.19 -26.19
N GLU A 247 0.37 15.47 -26.38
CA GLU A 247 0.42 14.28 -27.25
C GLU A 247 -0.47 13.14 -26.75
N THR A 248 -0.54 12.94 -25.42
CA THR A 248 -1.40 11.91 -24.81
C THR A 248 -2.87 12.24 -25.02
N ILE A 249 -3.27 13.50 -24.81
CA ILE A 249 -4.64 13.98 -25.05
C ILE A 249 -5.00 13.81 -26.52
N ALA A 250 -4.14 14.30 -27.43
CA ALA A 250 -4.37 14.15 -28.88
C ALA A 250 -4.43 12.69 -29.33
N ARG A 251 -3.66 11.78 -28.71
CA ARG A 251 -3.76 10.33 -28.94
C ARG A 251 -5.14 9.81 -28.50
N ASN A 252 -5.60 10.18 -27.31
CA ASN A 252 -6.89 9.73 -26.80
C ASN A 252 -8.05 10.19 -27.71
N GLU A 253 -7.99 11.42 -28.22
CA GLU A 253 -8.94 11.95 -29.21
C GLU A 253 -8.90 11.16 -30.52
N ARG A 254 -7.72 10.89 -31.09
CA ARG A 254 -7.56 10.07 -32.32
C ARG A 254 -8.12 8.66 -32.16
N LEU A 255 -8.03 8.09 -30.96
CA LEU A 255 -8.60 6.80 -30.63
C LEU A 255 -10.10 6.85 -30.29
N ASN A 256 -10.74 8.03 -30.41
CA ASN A 256 -12.13 8.27 -30.03
C ASN A 256 -12.46 7.86 -28.58
N LEU A 257 -11.50 7.96 -27.67
CA LEU A 257 -11.72 7.69 -26.27
C LEU A 257 -12.45 8.89 -25.64
N ARG A 258 -13.72 8.69 -25.29
CA ARG A 258 -14.52 9.70 -24.57
C ARG A 258 -14.13 9.68 -23.10
N THR A 259 -13.10 10.43 -22.74
CA THR A 259 -12.50 10.41 -21.41
C THR A 259 -12.16 11.80 -20.92
N GLU A 260 -12.31 12.03 -19.62
CA GLU A 260 -11.79 13.22 -18.94
C GLU A 260 -10.37 13.00 -18.37
N TRP A 261 -9.88 11.74 -18.38
CA TRP A 261 -8.61 11.33 -17.81
C TRP A 261 -7.47 11.43 -18.81
N VAL A 262 -6.37 12.07 -18.41
CA VAL A 262 -5.17 12.17 -19.26
C VAL A 262 -4.59 10.79 -19.51
N PHE A 263 -4.34 10.03 -18.44
CA PHE A 263 -3.80 8.67 -18.51
C PHE A 263 -4.90 7.64 -18.25
N CYS A 264 -5.84 7.56 -19.19
CA CYS A 264 -6.98 6.63 -19.14
C CYS A 264 -6.57 5.18 -19.42
N SER A 265 -7.49 4.26 -19.22
CA SER A 265 -7.42 2.90 -19.76
C SER A 265 -7.78 2.88 -21.26
N PRO A 266 -7.43 1.80 -22.01
CA PRO A 266 -7.76 1.69 -23.44
C PRO A 266 -9.26 1.77 -23.77
N ASP A 267 -10.13 1.56 -22.80
CA ASP A 267 -11.59 1.69 -22.92
C ASP A 267 -12.13 3.11 -22.58
N GLY A 268 -11.25 4.05 -22.27
CA GLY A 268 -11.58 5.42 -21.89
C GLY A 268 -11.95 5.61 -20.42
N SER A 269 -12.03 4.55 -19.63
CA SER A 269 -12.20 4.64 -18.18
C SER A 269 -10.93 5.17 -17.50
N HIS A 270 -11.02 5.55 -16.24
CA HIS A 270 -9.80 5.94 -15.49
C HIS A 270 -8.76 4.82 -15.50
N GLY A 271 -7.49 5.19 -15.51
CA GLY A 271 -6.38 4.24 -15.50
C GLY A 271 -6.40 3.34 -14.26
N CYS A 272 -6.00 2.07 -14.44
CA CYS A 272 -5.99 1.05 -13.40
C CYS A 272 -4.56 0.76 -12.94
N GLN A 273 -4.33 0.71 -11.61
CA GLN A 273 -3.02 0.43 -11.01
C GLN A 273 -2.42 -0.90 -11.47
N SER A 274 -3.22 -1.95 -11.59
CA SER A 274 -2.74 -3.27 -12.02
C SER A 274 -2.34 -3.29 -13.50
N THR A 275 -3.13 -2.64 -14.37
CA THR A 275 -2.83 -2.51 -15.81
C THR A 275 -1.56 -1.70 -16.02
N MET A 276 -1.43 -0.56 -15.34
CA MET A 276 -0.22 0.26 -15.37
C MET A 276 1.03 -0.54 -14.96
N ARG A 277 0.96 -1.31 -13.85
CA ARG A 277 2.09 -2.15 -13.41
C ARG A 277 2.44 -3.25 -14.41
N ASN A 278 1.46 -3.81 -15.10
CA ASN A 278 1.71 -4.79 -16.17
C ASN A 278 2.43 -4.15 -17.36
N HIS A 279 2.05 -2.94 -17.77
CA HIS A 279 2.76 -2.20 -18.83
C HIS A 279 4.19 -1.83 -18.39
N TRP A 280 4.37 -1.40 -17.12
CA TRP A 280 5.71 -1.15 -16.60
C TRP A 280 6.59 -2.38 -16.61
N ARG A 281 6.05 -3.54 -16.22
CA ARG A 281 6.80 -4.81 -16.27
C ARG A 281 7.26 -5.14 -17.67
N LYS A 282 6.39 -4.99 -18.69
CA LYS A 282 6.75 -5.19 -20.09
C LYS A 282 7.86 -4.22 -20.51
N LEU A 283 7.68 -2.92 -20.26
CA LEU A 283 8.67 -1.90 -20.62
C LEU A 283 10.04 -2.17 -19.98
N LYS A 284 10.06 -2.49 -18.69
CA LYS A 284 11.33 -2.77 -18.00
C LYS A 284 12.04 -4.02 -18.50
N GLU A 285 11.29 -5.06 -18.89
CA GLU A 285 11.83 -6.29 -19.49
C GLU A 285 12.38 -6.01 -20.87
N GLU A 286 11.68 -5.24 -21.72
CA GLU A 286 12.11 -4.87 -23.07
C GLU A 286 13.37 -4.01 -23.07
N ARG A 287 13.55 -3.14 -22.07
CA ARG A 287 14.60 -2.11 -22.04
C ARG A 287 15.62 -2.27 -20.94
N ASP A 288 15.57 -3.36 -20.21
CA ASP A 288 16.46 -3.63 -19.07
C ASP A 288 16.51 -2.44 -18.09
N ILE A 289 15.32 -1.93 -17.69
CA ILE A 289 15.19 -0.85 -16.72
C ILE A 289 14.94 -1.43 -15.33
N PRO A 290 15.68 -1.04 -14.27
CA PRO A 290 15.50 -1.56 -12.93
C PRO A 290 14.28 -0.96 -12.24
N GLY A 291 13.86 -1.58 -11.13
CA GLY A 291 12.93 -0.99 -10.18
C GLY A 291 11.44 -1.16 -10.52
N THR A 292 10.66 -0.34 -9.85
CA THR A 292 9.18 -0.29 -9.95
C THR A 292 8.75 1.07 -10.49
N VAL A 293 7.46 1.23 -10.85
CA VAL A 293 6.93 2.56 -11.25
C VAL A 293 7.23 3.62 -10.19
N TYR A 294 7.25 3.25 -8.90
CA TYR A 294 7.58 4.18 -7.82
C TYR A 294 9.05 4.62 -7.83
N SER A 295 9.92 3.84 -8.47
CA SER A 295 11.34 4.20 -8.66
C SER A 295 11.51 5.44 -9.53
N LEU A 296 10.58 5.75 -10.44
CA LEU A 296 10.57 6.98 -11.24
C LEU A 296 10.54 8.22 -10.34
N ARG A 297 9.67 8.21 -9.32
CA ARG A 297 9.62 9.29 -8.33
C ARG A 297 10.91 9.38 -7.50
N HIS A 298 11.49 8.25 -7.10
CA HIS A 298 12.78 8.26 -6.38
C HIS A 298 13.90 8.79 -7.26
N THR A 299 13.88 8.48 -8.56
CA THR A 299 14.81 9.00 -9.55
C THR A 299 14.67 10.51 -9.68
N PHE A 300 13.45 11.04 -9.88
CA PHE A 300 13.18 12.47 -9.91
C PHE A 300 13.77 13.18 -8.69
N ILE A 301 13.44 12.72 -7.48
CA ILE A 301 13.96 13.30 -6.23
C ILE A 301 15.49 13.27 -6.21
N SER A 302 16.10 12.16 -6.62
CA SER A 302 17.56 12.00 -6.62
C SER A 302 18.25 12.89 -7.65
N MET A 303 17.62 13.18 -8.79
CA MET A 303 18.14 14.09 -9.81
C MET A 303 17.97 15.55 -9.39
N MET A 304 16.83 15.89 -8.81
CA MET A 304 16.52 17.28 -8.44
C MET A 304 17.22 17.77 -7.18
N LYS A 305 17.54 16.89 -6.23
CA LYS A 305 18.15 17.26 -4.93
C LYS A 305 19.46 18.08 -5.03
N ASN A 306 20.19 17.96 -6.16
CA ASN A 306 21.48 18.62 -6.36
C ASN A 306 21.38 19.90 -7.24
N VAL A 307 20.22 20.14 -7.84
CA VAL A 307 20.01 21.24 -8.80
C VAL A 307 18.90 22.18 -8.36
N MET A 308 18.19 21.83 -7.29
CA MET A 308 17.02 22.55 -6.82
C MET A 308 17.02 22.58 -5.27
N PRO A 309 16.54 23.65 -4.62
CA PRO A 309 16.38 23.68 -3.16
C PRO A 309 15.53 22.49 -2.64
N GLU A 310 15.95 21.89 -1.54
CA GLU A 310 15.29 20.69 -0.98
C GLU A 310 13.80 20.94 -0.68
N GLN A 311 13.46 22.13 -0.19
CA GLN A 311 12.07 22.48 0.10
C GLN A 311 11.23 22.49 -1.17
N MET A 312 11.72 23.07 -2.27
CA MET A 312 11.04 23.09 -3.56
C MET A 312 10.81 21.68 -4.11
N VAL A 313 11.78 20.76 -3.96
CA VAL A 313 11.59 19.35 -4.32
C VAL A 313 10.50 18.70 -3.46
N LYS A 314 10.48 18.98 -2.15
CA LYS A 314 9.46 18.47 -1.23
C LYS A 314 8.06 18.95 -1.61
N ASP A 315 7.90 20.21 -1.96
CA ASP A 315 6.62 20.82 -2.35
C ASP A 315 6.11 20.21 -3.66
N ILE A 316 6.97 20.10 -4.68
CA ILE A 316 6.62 19.45 -5.95
C ILE A 316 6.15 18.02 -5.72
N VAL A 317 6.89 17.23 -4.96
CA VAL A 317 6.55 15.82 -4.75
C VAL A 317 5.46 15.61 -3.69
N GLY A 318 5.13 16.60 -2.86
CA GLY A 318 4.14 16.51 -1.78
C GLY A 318 4.59 15.55 -0.68
N HIS A 319 5.78 15.75 -0.12
CA HIS A 319 6.20 15.11 1.11
C HIS A 319 5.61 15.87 2.29
N SER A 320 5.00 15.15 3.24
CA SER A 320 4.64 15.75 4.53
C SER A 320 5.91 16.14 5.25
N VAL A 321 5.99 17.38 5.65
CA VAL A 321 7.10 17.92 6.45
C VAL A 321 6.97 17.31 7.85
N ASN A 322 7.94 16.52 8.27
CA ASN A 322 8.14 16.31 9.70
C ASN A 322 8.66 17.64 10.25
N MET A 323 7.91 18.25 11.15
CA MET A 323 8.10 19.55 11.74
C MET A 323 9.56 19.79 12.13
N THR A 324 10.29 20.49 11.29
CA THR A 324 11.51 21.19 11.66
C THR A 324 11.25 22.69 11.47
N THR A 325 11.91 23.50 12.25
CA THR A 325 11.72 24.95 12.49
C THR A 325 11.68 25.84 11.20
N PHE A 326 11.79 25.25 10.00
CA PHE A 326 11.74 25.92 8.69
C PHE A 326 10.33 26.09 8.12
N GLU A 327 9.30 25.49 8.72
CA GLU A 327 7.91 25.51 8.23
C GLU A 327 7.25 26.89 8.23
N THR A 328 7.83 27.85 8.93
CA THR A 328 7.19 29.16 9.15
C THR A 328 7.51 30.20 8.06
N TYR A 329 8.41 29.92 7.11
CA TYR A 329 8.92 30.90 6.15
C TYR A 329 8.97 30.46 4.69
N GLY A 330 8.47 29.28 4.34
CA GLY A 330 8.54 28.74 2.98
C GLY A 330 7.34 29.14 2.12
N HIS A 331 7.12 30.43 1.88
CA HIS A 331 6.27 30.86 0.77
C HIS A 331 7.10 30.81 -0.52
N ILE A 332 6.58 30.10 -1.54
CA ILE A 332 7.14 30.12 -2.89
C ILE A 332 7.04 31.58 -3.38
N LEU A 333 8.17 32.19 -3.69
CA LEU A 333 8.21 33.55 -4.25
C LEU A 333 7.74 33.50 -5.71
N ASP A 334 7.13 34.60 -6.17
CA ASP A 334 6.71 34.76 -7.57
C ASP A 334 7.91 34.54 -8.52
N GLY A 335 7.75 33.54 -9.41
CA GLY A 335 8.79 33.16 -10.39
C GLY A 335 9.59 31.90 -10.04
N GLU A 336 9.62 31.44 -8.79
CA GLU A 336 10.33 30.20 -8.42
C GLU A 336 9.75 28.96 -9.10
N GLU A 337 8.43 28.92 -9.30
CA GLU A 337 7.77 27.82 -10.03
C GLU A 337 8.24 27.73 -11.49
N LYS A 338 8.43 28.88 -12.15
CA LYS A 338 8.95 28.91 -13.53
C LYS A 338 10.40 28.44 -13.59
N GLN A 339 11.22 28.87 -12.64
CA GLN A 339 12.60 28.39 -12.51
C GLN A 339 12.64 26.86 -12.26
N ALA A 340 11.75 26.35 -11.42
CA ALA A 340 11.66 24.90 -11.19
C ALA A 340 11.37 24.14 -12.48
N ALA A 341 10.42 24.59 -13.27
CA ALA A 341 10.09 23.99 -14.56
C ALA A 341 11.28 24.01 -15.53
N GLU A 342 11.97 25.13 -15.63
CA GLU A 342 13.17 25.28 -16.48
C GLU A 342 14.33 24.37 -16.02
N ILE A 343 14.58 24.27 -14.72
CA ILE A 343 15.61 23.37 -14.15
C ILE A 343 15.29 21.91 -14.46
N ILE A 344 14.03 21.50 -14.35
CA ILE A 344 13.56 20.16 -14.67
C ILE A 344 13.84 19.87 -16.15
N ASP A 345 13.39 20.75 -17.04
CA ASP A 345 13.58 20.60 -18.48
C ASP A 345 15.07 20.51 -18.86
N LEU A 346 15.91 21.41 -18.35
CA LEU A 346 17.36 21.38 -18.60
C LEU A 346 18.00 20.07 -18.12
N THR A 347 17.66 19.62 -16.92
CA THR A 347 18.24 18.40 -16.33
C THR A 347 17.86 17.16 -17.13
N PHE A 348 16.61 17.04 -17.56
CA PHE A 348 16.16 15.91 -18.35
C PHE A 348 16.58 16.01 -19.81
N SER A 349 16.54 17.19 -20.44
CA SER A 349 17.01 17.38 -21.82
C SER A 349 18.47 16.97 -21.98
N GLN A 350 19.35 17.35 -21.06
CA GLN A 350 20.76 16.91 -21.08
C GLN A 350 20.92 15.38 -21.00
N ASN A 351 20.00 14.69 -20.33
CA ASN A 351 20.02 13.23 -20.20
C ASN A 351 19.33 12.50 -21.36
N VAL A 352 18.37 13.16 -22.04
CA VAL A 352 17.59 12.60 -23.16
C VAL A 352 18.21 12.95 -24.51
N THR A 353 18.69 14.19 -24.70
CA THR A 353 19.12 14.75 -25.99
C THR A 353 20.56 14.37 -26.40
N GLN A 354 21.36 13.70 -25.56
CA GLN A 354 22.66 13.15 -25.99
C GLN A 354 22.52 11.94 -26.93
N MET A 355 21.40 11.82 -27.62
CA MET A 355 21.19 10.98 -28.78
C MET A 355 21.33 11.83 -30.05
N SER A 356 22.56 12.19 -30.42
CA SER A 356 22.86 12.69 -31.77
C SER A 356 24.35 12.67 -32.04
N PRO A 357 24.77 12.61 -33.27
CA PRO A 357 24.49 11.63 -34.30
C PRO A 357 25.83 10.97 -34.72
N ASN A 358 25.98 9.71 -34.60
CA ASN A 358 26.96 8.98 -35.41
C ASN A 358 26.61 7.50 -35.46
N GLN A 359 25.73 7.16 -36.37
CA GLN A 359 25.81 5.90 -37.11
C GLN A 359 25.19 6.13 -38.47
N LYS A 360 26.09 6.50 -39.39
CA LYS A 360 25.90 6.17 -40.81
C LYS A 360 26.29 4.74 -41.02
#